data_9fd8f93a67a85ceb7d7bc6295a1e623c
#
_entry.id   9fd8f93a67a85ceb7d7bc6295a1e623c
#
_cell.length_a   1.000
_cell.length_b   1.000
_cell.length_c   1.000
_cell.angle_alpha   90.00
_cell.angle_beta   90.00
_cell.angle_gamma   90.00
#
_symmetry.space_group_name_H-M   'P 1'
#
loop_
_entity.id
_entity.type
_entity.pdbx_description
1 polymer ?
#
loop_
_entity_poly.entity_id
_entity_poly.type
_entity_poly.pdbx_seq_one_letter_code
_entity_poly.pdbx_strand_id
1 'polypeptide(L)'
;MKLHLRWQILLAVLGLLLALSILSFQGHTAVLSFSADLCTTRVPAEGGVFTEGVVGAPQYLNPLLSDANPVGRELVSLLFDGLTQVGADGRIQPALAESWTVSEDGRTLQFTLREDAVWHDGEPVTAADALFTYGLMQQEDFPGSPALKVLWQSVSIKAMDDRTVEFVLAEPYAPFLEATTRGLLPEHILADVTAAELLTHPFNQSPVGTGPWQVAADQNWTETGSLRLTPNLLVWREGTAIPTIEFRFYPDEASLITALKNGDITAVSHITPAMLPDAAAQPDIRLFTAAAPRYTELLFNLTEDSIVSTLEVRQALAYALDRQALVDTLLAGQGIVFEGPYLPSSWAYNPAQLTAYQTDPVTATARLDAAGWTLSEGQTVRQNGETPLHIRLLTLDSEPYLSLAQAIQEQWTAVNVSTTISATTNLRESLASGQFDVALFDIAPTADPDLYDFWSQEALVRGQNYAQWNNRRASESLESARQLWSEAERRPYYDTFLRLFDSSLPALTLYQHTNTYALSQNVNAADIGYLYSPRDRYASFANWFLLYRDVPISCPATPAS
;
A
#
# COMPACT_ATOMS: atom_id res chain seq x y z
N MET A 1 -17.58 69.28 77.96
CA MET A 1 -18.37 68.31 77.23
C MET A 1 -17.85 68.01 75.80
N LYS A 2 -17.01 68.83 75.21
CA LYS A 2 -16.49 68.66 73.78
C LYS A 2 -15.22 67.80 73.67
N LEU A 3 -14.49 67.55 74.77
CA LEU A 3 -13.24 66.75 74.71
C LEU A 3 -13.46 65.27 74.79
N HIS A 4 -14.49 64.79 75.54
CA HIS A 4 -14.81 63.32 75.60
C HIS A 4 -15.35 62.78 74.28
N LEU A 5 -16.11 63.57 73.55
CA LEU A 5 -16.68 63.13 72.28
C LEU A 5 -15.58 62.88 71.17
N ARG A 6 -14.52 63.70 71.19
CA ARG A 6 -13.38 63.52 70.28
C ARG A 6 -12.59 62.24 70.57
N TRP A 7 -12.41 61.91 71.82
CA TRP A 7 -11.75 60.66 72.22
C TRP A 7 -12.59 59.42 71.91
N GLN A 8 -13.91 59.51 72.09
CA GLN A 8 -14.81 58.42 71.72
C GLN A 8 -14.83 58.15 70.18
N ILE A 9 -14.81 59.20 69.41
CA ILE A 9 -14.71 59.08 67.97
C ILE A 9 -13.36 58.49 67.54
N LEU A 10 -12.27 58.91 68.22
CA LEU A 10 -10.91 58.41 67.86
C LEU A 10 -10.77 56.90 68.27
N LEU A 11 -11.34 56.49 69.37
CA LEU A 11 -11.36 55.08 69.81
C LEU A 11 -12.26 54.24 68.86
N ALA A 12 -13.39 54.78 68.44
CA ALA A 12 -14.27 54.08 67.48
C ALA A 12 -13.58 53.92 66.09
N VAL A 13 -12.88 54.95 65.60
CA VAL A 13 -12.11 54.86 64.35
C VAL A 13 -10.93 53.91 64.47
N LEU A 14 -10.24 53.92 65.64
CA LEU A 14 -9.13 52.97 65.87
C LEU A 14 -9.63 51.53 65.96
N GLY A 15 -10.79 51.31 66.61
CA GLY A 15 -11.45 50.00 66.66
C GLY A 15 -11.90 49.50 65.29
N LEU A 16 -12.43 50.43 64.48
CA LEU A 16 -12.82 50.08 63.06
C LEU A 16 -11.61 49.72 62.20
N LEU A 17 -10.52 50.47 62.32
CA LEU A 17 -9.27 50.21 61.59
C LEU A 17 -8.64 48.89 62.08
N LEU A 18 -8.71 48.57 63.37
CA LEU A 18 -8.23 47.28 63.89
C LEU A 18 -9.10 46.13 63.42
N ALA A 19 -10.43 46.28 63.39
CA ALA A 19 -11.35 45.29 62.86
C ALA A 19 -11.15 45.06 61.37
N LEU A 20 -10.93 46.14 60.58
CA LEU A 20 -10.62 46.03 59.15
C LEU A 20 -9.25 45.38 58.89
N SER A 21 -8.25 45.63 59.76
CA SER A 21 -6.95 44.96 59.65
C SER A 21 -7.02 43.46 60.02
N ILE A 22 -7.84 43.09 61.00
CA ILE A 22 -8.08 41.69 61.37
C ILE A 22 -8.85 40.96 60.25
N LEU A 23 -9.87 41.61 59.68
CA LEU A 23 -10.62 41.07 58.54
C LEU A 23 -9.74 40.91 57.29
N SER A 24 -8.85 41.88 56.99
CA SER A 24 -7.91 41.75 55.88
C SER A 24 -6.87 40.65 56.16
N PHE A 25 -6.42 40.46 57.41
CA PHE A 25 -5.48 39.37 57.75
C PHE A 25 -6.14 38.01 57.72
N GLN A 26 -7.41 37.87 58.12
CA GLN A 26 -8.18 36.63 57.99
C GLN A 26 -8.51 36.33 56.52
N GLY A 27 -8.76 37.36 55.71
CA GLY A 27 -8.93 37.19 54.26
C GLY A 27 -7.67 36.70 53.57
N HIS A 28 -6.48 37.20 54.00
CA HIS A 28 -5.20 36.76 53.44
C HIS A 28 -4.80 35.33 53.88
N THR A 29 -5.14 34.93 55.12
CA THR A 29 -4.88 33.57 55.58
C THR A 29 -5.86 32.56 54.97
N ALA A 30 -7.10 32.96 54.64
CA ALA A 30 -8.05 32.12 53.90
C ALA A 30 -7.67 31.91 52.42
N VAL A 31 -7.01 32.92 51.79
CA VAL A 31 -6.49 32.79 50.43
C VAL A 31 -5.21 31.94 50.38
N LEU A 32 -4.42 31.92 51.47
CA LEU A 32 -3.19 31.12 51.53
C LEU A 32 -3.43 29.62 51.86
N SER A 33 -4.63 29.22 52.26
CA SER A 33 -4.96 27.81 52.53
C SER A 33 -5.65 27.11 51.37
N PHE A 34 -5.74 27.72 50.18
CA PHE A 34 -6.26 27.12 48.95
C PHE A 34 -5.17 26.77 47.93
N SER A 35 -3.92 26.60 48.32
CA SER A 35 -2.98 25.78 47.58
C SER A 35 -3.20 24.32 47.96
N ALA A 36 -4.37 23.78 47.62
CA ALA A 36 -4.50 22.35 47.46
C ALA A 36 -3.38 21.90 46.55
N ASP A 37 -2.58 20.93 46.93
CA ASP A 37 -1.56 20.34 46.09
C ASP A 37 -2.22 19.86 44.81
N LEU A 38 -2.24 20.74 43.82
CA LEU A 38 -2.72 20.42 42.47
C LEU A 38 -1.57 19.74 41.75
N CYS A 39 -1.61 18.43 41.78
CA CYS A 39 -0.79 17.66 40.86
C CYS A 39 -1.30 17.87 39.45
N THR A 40 -0.41 17.80 38.49
CA THR A 40 -0.78 17.80 37.06
C THR A 40 -0.48 16.44 36.46
N THR A 41 -1.34 16.01 35.58
CA THR A 41 -1.07 14.87 34.67
C THR A 41 -1.03 15.36 33.25
N ARG A 42 -0.16 14.75 32.44
CA ARG A 42 -0.08 15.02 31.02
C ARG A 42 -1.11 14.21 30.28
N VAL A 43 -1.93 14.88 29.47
CA VAL A 43 -2.90 14.25 28.59
C VAL A 43 -2.66 14.69 27.16
N PRO A 44 -3.04 13.91 26.15
CA PRO A 44 -3.02 14.33 24.74
C PRO A 44 -3.70 15.68 24.56
N ALA A 45 -3.18 16.52 23.65
CA ALA A 45 -3.76 17.80 23.27
C ALA A 45 -3.87 17.88 21.75
N GLU A 46 -4.92 18.55 21.30
CA GLU A 46 -5.08 18.86 19.88
C GLU A 46 -4.01 19.86 19.43
N GLY A 47 -3.54 19.70 18.19
CA GLY A 47 -2.64 20.62 17.53
C GLY A 47 -1.40 19.98 16.96
N GLY A 48 -0.59 20.81 16.31
CA GLY A 48 0.58 20.40 15.54
C GLY A 48 0.23 20.04 14.10
N VAL A 49 1.27 19.83 13.30
CA VAL A 49 1.19 19.36 11.92
C VAL A 49 1.99 18.09 11.82
N PHE A 50 1.36 17.03 11.36
CA PHE A 50 2.07 15.80 11.02
C PHE A 50 2.62 15.96 9.61
N THR A 51 3.95 15.91 9.45
CA THR A 51 4.61 16.15 8.18
C THR A 51 5.23 14.88 7.65
N GLU A 52 4.80 14.43 6.48
CA GLU A 52 5.32 13.23 5.82
C GLU A 52 6.05 13.59 4.54
N GLY A 53 7.29 13.09 4.40
CA GLY A 53 8.09 13.24 3.20
C GLY A 53 7.86 12.11 2.21
N VAL A 54 7.76 12.45 0.93
CA VAL A 54 7.55 11.52 -0.18
C VAL A 54 8.48 11.89 -1.34
N VAL A 55 9.11 10.90 -1.99
CA VAL A 55 9.87 11.14 -3.23
C VAL A 55 8.91 11.23 -4.42
N GLY A 56 9.07 12.27 -5.24
CA GLY A 56 8.16 12.59 -6.34
C GLY A 56 6.96 13.43 -5.89
N ALA A 57 6.06 13.71 -6.81
CA ALA A 57 4.84 14.48 -6.57
C ALA A 57 3.65 13.86 -7.32
N PRO A 58 2.41 14.07 -6.89
CA PRO A 58 1.25 13.60 -7.63
C PRO A 58 1.13 14.37 -8.95
N GLN A 59 0.68 13.70 -9.98
CA GLN A 59 0.31 14.34 -11.24
C GLN A 59 -1.15 14.78 -11.20
N TYR A 60 -2.02 13.92 -10.68
CA TYR A 60 -3.44 14.13 -10.53
C TYR A 60 -3.91 13.62 -9.17
N LEU A 61 -4.81 14.34 -8.52
CA LEU A 61 -5.57 13.87 -7.36
C LEU A 61 -6.95 13.37 -7.83
N ASN A 62 -6.95 12.38 -8.73
CA ASN A 62 -8.16 11.84 -9.33
C ASN A 62 -8.07 10.31 -9.40
N PRO A 63 -9.05 9.57 -8.85
CA PRO A 63 -9.01 8.12 -8.77
C PRO A 63 -8.99 7.41 -10.15
N LEU A 64 -9.43 8.06 -11.20
CA LEU A 64 -9.43 7.50 -12.56
C LEU A 64 -8.12 7.76 -13.33
N LEU A 65 -7.27 8.69 -12.84
CA LEU A 65 -6.06 9.15 -13.54
C LEU A 65 -4.75 8.86 -12.80
N SER A 66 -4.81 8.39 -11.56
CA SER A 66 -3.62 8.27 -10.69
C SER A 66 -2.83 6.97 -10.85
N ASP A 67 -3.27 5.99 -11.67
CA ASP A 67 -2.67 4.65 -11.76
C ASP A 67 -1.18 4.65 -12.10
N ALA A 68 -0.74 5.53 -12.97
CA ALA A 68 0.65 5.61 -13.41
C ALA A 68 1.59 6.34 -12.43
N ASN A 69 1.05 7.05 -11.43
CA ASN A 69 1.82 7.85 -10.48
C ASN A 69 1.67 7.28 -9.05
N PRO A 70 2.74 6.69 -8.45
CA PRO A 70 2.65 6.09 -7.12
C PRO A 70 2.20 7.07 -6.03
N VAL A 71 2.70 8.32 -6.04
CA VAL A 71 2.33 9.36 -5.07
C VAL A 71 0.86 9.75 -5.25
N GLY A 72 0.42 9.88 -6.50
CA GLY A 72 -0.99 10.15 -6.81
C GLY A 72 -1.93 9.04 -6.30
N ARG A 73 -1.59 7.76 -6.55
CA ARG A 73 -2.38 6.62 -6.02
C ARG A 73 -2.48 6.64 -4.50
N GLU A 74 -1.36 6.92 -3.83
CA GLU A 74 -1.31 6.99 -2.37
C GLU A 74 -2.24 8.08 -1.83
N LEU A 75 -2.11 9.30 -2.33
CA LEU A 75 -2.92 10.43 -1.88
C LEU A 75 -4.40 10.26 -2.22
N VAL A 76 -4.71 9.75 -3.42
CA VAL A 76 -6.08 9.45 -3.83
C VAL A 76 -6.73 8.43 -2.89
N SER A 77 -5.99 7.44 -2.40
CA SER A 77 -6.51 6.47 -1.43
C SER A 77 -6.94 7.08 -0.09
N LEU A 78 -6.43 8.26 0.26
CA LEU A 78 -6.83 9.01 1.45
C LEU A 78 -8.05 9.91 1.20
N LEU A 79 -8.25 10.33 -0.05
CA LEU A 79 -9.25 11.30 -0.44
C LEU A 79 -10.57 10.68 -0.92
N PHE A 80 -10.52 9.44 -1.44
CA PHE A 80 -11.67 8.79 -2.07
C PHE A 80 -11.87 7.37 -1.57
N ASP A 81 -13.12 6.96 -1.45
CA ASP A 81 -13.50 5.58 -1.24
C ASP A 81 -14.23 5.04 -2.49
N GLY A 82 -14.10 3.72 -2.74
CA GLY A 82 -14.87 2.98 -3.74
C GLY A 82 -16.16 2.40 -3.15
N LEU A 83 -16.91 1.66 -3.93
CA LEU A 83 -18.03 0.87 -3.39
C LEU A 83 -17.52 -0.17 -2.39
N THR A 84 -16.37 -0.76 -2.68
CA THR A 84 -15.65 -1.70 -1.81
C THR A 84 -14.24 -1.18 -1.52
N GLN A 85 -13.53 -1.83 -0.63
CA GLN A 85 -12.13 -1.57 -0.32
C GLN A 85 -11.39 -2.89 -0.07
N VAL A 86 -10.06 -2.85 -0.15
CA VAL A 86 -9.21 -3.97 0.29
C VAL A 86 -8.98 -3.81 1.79
N GLY A 87 -9.33 -4.83 2.56
CA GLY A 87 -9.07 -4.86 3.99
C GLY A 87 -7.62 -5.20 4.34
N ALA A 88 -7.26 -5.05 5.60
CA ALA A 88 -5.92 -5.38 6.11
C ALA A 88 -5.54 -6.86 5.93
N ASP A 89 -6.51 -7.73 5.77
CA ASP A 89 -6.35 -9.15 5.48
C ASP A 89 -6.25 -9.46 3.97
N GLY A 90 -6.19 -8.44 3.12
CA GLY A 90 -6.13 -8.56 1.66
C GLY A 90 -7.45 -8.99 1.00
N ARG A 91 -8.57 -9.01 1.74
CA ARG A 91 -9.90 -9.34 1.19
C ARG A 91 -10.70 -8.11 0.84
N ILE A 92 -11.59 -8.25 -0.14
CA ILE A 92 -12.54 -7.20 -0.49
C ILE A 92 -13.61 -7.07 0.61
N GLN A 93 -13.82 -5.86 1.09
CA GLN A 93 -14.73 -5.51 2.18
C GLN A 93 -15.64 -4.35 1.76
N PRO A 94 -16.81 -4.17 2.43
CA PRO A 94 -17.66 -3.00 2.26
C PRO A 94 -16.90 -1.67 2.48
N ALA A 95 -17.27 -0.65 1.70
CA ALA A 95 -16.81 0.74 1.88
C ALA A 95 -17.98 1.72 1.73
N LEU A 96 -18.16 2.41 0.59
CA LEU A 96 -19.36 3.22 0.33
C LEU A 96 -20.61 2.36 0.18
N ALA A 97 -20.47 1.14 -0.35
CA ALA A 97 -21.54 0.15 -0.23
C ALA A 97 -21.45 -0.54 1.14
N GLU A 98 -22.56 -0.64 1.85
CA GLU A 98 -22.66 -1.40 3.10
C GLU A 98 -22.75 -2.91 2.86
N SER A 99 -23.24 -3.32 1.69
CA SER A 99 -23.40 -4.72 1.29
C SER A 99 -23.58 -4.85 -0.22
N TRP A 100 -23.40 -6.08 -0.71
CA TRP A 100 -23.80 -6.45 -2.06
C TRP A 100 -24.37 -7.87 -2.10
N THR A 101 -25.14 -8.17 -3.15
CA THR A 101 -25.68 -9.49 -3.46
C THR A 101 -25.30 -9.89 -4.86
N VAL A 102 -25.21 -11.20 -5.09
CA VAL A 102 -24.94 -11.80 -6.40
C VAL A 102 -26.11 -12.70 -6.76
N SER A 103 -26.59 -12.62 -8.00
CA SER A 103 -27.65 -13.46 -8.52
C SER A 103 -27.25 -14.94 -8.60
N GLU A 104 -28.22 -15.85 -8.68
CA GLU A 104 -27.96 -17.29 -8.77
C GLU A 104 -27.13 -17.68 -9.99
N ASP A 105 -27.26 -16.96 -11.10
CA ASP A 105 -26.46 -17.18 -12.32
C ASP A 105 -25.09 -16.51 -12.26
N GLY A 106 -24.76 -15.82 -11.15
CA GLY A 106 -23.47 -15.18 -10.90
C GLY A 106 -23.18 -13.94 -11.75
N ARG A 107 -24.16 -13.41 -12.50
CA ARG A 107 -23.92 -12.35 -13.50
C ARG A 107 -24.41 -10.98 -13.07
N THR A 108 -25.34 -10.90 -12.13
CA THR A 108 -25.88 -9.63 -11.64
C THR A 108 -25.44 -9.38 -10.21
N LEU A 109 -24.80 -8.22 -9.99
CA LEU A 109 -24.42 -7.75 -8.66
C LEU A 109 -25.23 -6.51 -8.32
N GLN A 110 -25.82 -6.48 -7.12
CA GLN A 110 -26.50 -5.31 -6.60
C GLN A 110 -25.79 -4.83 -5.34
N PHE A 111 -25.32 -3.59 -5.36
CA PHE A 111 -24.66 -2.92 -4.25
C PHE A 111 -25.64 -1.95 -3.59
N THR A 112 -25.73 -2.02 -2.26
CA THR A 112 -26.52 -1.06 -1.47
C THR A 112 -25.59 -0.06 -0.82
N LEU A 113 -25.72 1.23 -1.15
CA LEU A 113 -24.93 2.31 -0.58
C LEU A 113 -25.32 2.57 0.89
N ARG A 114 -24.35 2.98 1.69
CA ARG A 114 -24.55 3.43 3.07
C ARG A 114 -25.44 4.67 3.10
N GLU A 115 -26.29 4.76 4.09
CA GLU A 115 -27.18 5.91 4.30
C GLU A 115 -26.42 7.17 4.77
N ASP A 116 -25.32 6.97 5.48
CA ASP A 116 -24.48 8.02 6.06
C ASP A 116 -23.30 8.44 5.18
N ALA A 117 -23.20 7.91 3.95
CA ALA A 117 -22.13 8.28 3.04
C ALA A 117 -22.35 9.68 2.45
N VAL A 118 -21.36 10.56 2.65
CA VAL A 118 -21.41 11.95 2.17
C VAL A 118 -20.06 12.34 1.54
N TRP A 119 -20.12 13.27 0.59
CA TRP A 119 -18.96 13.95 0.02
C TRP A 119 -18.35 14.96 1.00
N HIS A 120 -17.12 15.41 0.73
CA HIS A 120 -16.42 16.40 1.57
C HIS A 120 -17.17 17.74 1.71
N ASP A 121 -18.03 18.07 0.75
CA ASP A 121 -18.87 19.28 0.74
C ASP A 121 -20.24 19.08 1.42
N GLY A 122 -20.53 17.85 1.87
CA GLY A 122 -21.74 17.49 2.61
C GLY A 122 -22.88 16.96 1.75
N GLU A 123 -22.74 16.92 0.41
CA GLU A 123 -23.73 16.29 -0.45
C GLU A 123 -23.75 14.77 -0.24
N PRO A 124 -24.93 14.11 -0.30
CA PRO A 124 -25.01 12.66 -0.14
C PRO A 124 -24.39 11.91 -1.31
N VAL A 125 -23.74 10.78 -1.03
CA VAL A 125 -23.30 9.84 -2.08
C VAL A 125 -24.49 9.04 -2.56
N THR A 126 -24.71 9.02 -3.86
CA THR A 126 -25.84 8.35 -4.49
C THR A 126 -25.43 7.37 -5.58
N ALA A 127 -26.37 6.56 -6.04
CA ALA A 127 -26.17 5.66 -7.19
C ALA A 127 -25.79 6.42 -8.48
N ALA A 128 -26.18 7.69 -8.62
CA ALA A 128 -25.81 8.53 -9.76
C ALA A 128 -24.28 8.74 -9.83
N ASP A 129 -23.59 8.92 -8.69
CA ASP A 129 -22.15 9.07 -8.65
C ASP A 129 -21.42 7.80 -9.16
N ALA A 130 -21.93 6.62 -8.81
CA ALA A 130 -21.40 5.36 -9.32
C ALA A 130 -21.64 5.23 -10.83
N LEU A 131 -22.86 5.52 -11.32
CA LEU A 131 -23.17 5.52 -12.75
C LEU A 131 -22.25 6.48 -13.52
N PHE A 132 -22.08 7.69 -13.00
CA PHE A 132 -21.21 8.70 -13.58
C PHE A 132 -19.77 8.22 -13.66
N THR A 133 -19.20 7.77 -12.53
CA THR A 133 -17.81 7.35 -12.43
C THR A 133 -17.48 6.20 -13.38
N TYR A 134 -18.27 5.14 -13.33
CA TYR A 134 -18.02 3.97 -14.19
C TYR A 134 -18.40 4.23 -15.64
N GLY A 135 -19.40 5.10 -15.89
CA GLY A 135 -19.76 5.56 -17.22
C GLY A 135 -18.64 6.34 -17.92
N LEU A 136 -17.84 7.12 -17.18
CA LEU A 136 -16.65 7.77 -17.73
C LEU A 136 -15.62 6.74 -18.24
N MET A 137 -15.43 5.63 -17.52
CA MET A 137 -14.50 4.58 -17.94
C MET A 137 -14.99 3.78 -19.16
N GLN A 138 -16.30 3.83 -19.48
CA GLN A 138 -16.86 3.20 -20.69
C GLN A 138 -16.66 4.04 -21.96
N GLN A 139 -16.33 5.34 -21.83
CA GLN A 139 -16.17 6.23 -22.98
C GLN A 139 -14.92 5.84 -23.83
N GLU A 140 -15.02 6.02 -25.14
CA GLU A 140 -13.94 5.63 -26.06
C GLU A 140 -12.66 6.43 -25.84
N ASP A 141 -12.78 7.67 -25.43
CA ASP A 141 -11.70 8.61 -25.15
C ASP A 141 -11.26 8.62 -23.69
N PHE A 142 -11.66 7.63 -22.88
CA PHE A 142 -11.19 7.48 -21.50
C PHE A 142 -9.66 7.41 -21.44
N PRO A 143 -8.98 8.37 -20.76
CA PRO A 143 -7.53 8.51 -20.79
C PRO A 143 -6.80 7.63 -19.76
N GLY A 144 -7.53 6.90 -18.92
CA GLY A 144 -6.96 6.03 -17.90
C GLY A 144 -6.50 4.67 -18.43
N SER A 145 -6.44 3.66 -17.56
CA SER A 145 -5.97 2.31 -17.92
C SER A 145 -6.81 1.68 -19.04
N PRO A 146 -6.18 1.22 -20.15
CA PRO A 146 -6.90 0.48 -21.20
C PRO A 146 -7.60 -0.79 -20.70
N ALA A 147 -7.02 -1.47 -19.73
CA ALA A 147 -7.61 -2.69 -19.14
C ALA A 147 -8.91 -2.37 -18.41
N LEU A 148 -8.95 -1.28 -17.64
CA LEU A 148 -10.18 -0.80 -16.99
C LEU A 148 -11.25 -0.43 -18.02
N LYS A 149 -10.88 0.29 -19.08
CA LYS A 149 -11.80 0.62 -20.16
C LYS A 149 -12.45 -0.63 -20.76
N VAL A 150 -11.65 -1.63 -21.11
CA VAL A 150 -12.15 -2.89 -21.68
C VAL A 150 -13.10 -3.60 -20.71
N LEU A 151 -12.73 -3.67 -19.43
CA LEU A 151 -13.58 -4.27 -18.40
C LEU A 151 -14.93 -3.54 -18.32
N TRP A 152 -14.91 -2.23 -18.11
CA TRP A 152 -16.14 -1.46 -17.90
C TRP A 152 -17.03 -1.37 -19.15
N GLN A 153 -16.48 -1.39 -20.36
CA GLN A 153 -17.25 -1.48 -21.61
C GLN A 153 -18.03 -2.80 -21.72
N SER A 154 -17.63 -3.86 -21.02
CA SER A 154 -18.35 -5.14 -21.00
C SER A 154 -19.45 -5.22 -19.95
N VAL A 155 -19.59 -4.21 -19.08
CA VAL A 155 -20.51 -4.20 -17.93
C VAL A 155 -21.68 -3.26 -18.18
N SER A 156 -22.91 -3.72 -17.97
CA SER A 156 -24.09 -2.84 -17.94
C SER A 156 -24.31 -2.33 -16.51
N ILE A 157 -24.56 -1.03 -16.36
CA ILE A 157 -24.70 -0.36 -15.06
C ILE A 157 -26.04 0.34 -14.99
N LYS A 158 -26.76 0.21 -13.86
CA LYS A 158 -28.04 0.88 -13.63
C LYS A 158 -28.17 1.33 -12.18
N ALA A 159 -28.75 2.52 -11.96
CA ALA A 159 -29.32 2.89 -10.68
C ALA A 159 -30.72 2.28 -10.58
N MET A 160 -30.97 1.49 -9.56
CA MET A 160 -32.29 0.93 -9.27
C MET A 160 -33.13 1.92 -8.45
N ASP A 161 -32.45 2.66 -7.59
CA ASP A 161 -32.92 3.79 -6.79
C ASP A 161 -31.69 4.64 -6.38
N ASP A 162 -31.86 5.63 -5.51
CA ASP A 162 -30.77 6.55 -5.09
C ASP A 162 -29.62 5.83 -4.34
N ARG A 163 -29.85 4.62 -3.81
CA ARG A 163 -28.88 3.88 -3.01
C ARG A 163 -28.51 2.51 -3.58
N THR A 164 -29.13 2.07 -4.64
CA THR A 164 -28.92 0.73 -5.19
C THR A 164 -28.36 0.81 -6.60
N VAL A 165 -27.15 0.27 -6.77
CA VAL A 165 -26.45 0.16 -8.06
C VAL A 165 -26.43 -1.29 -8.50
N GLU A 166 -26.90 -1.55 -9.72
CA GLU A 166 -26.88 -2.88 -10.35
C GLU A 166 -25.82 -2.92 -11.45
N PHE A 167 -24.98 -3.96 -11.41
CA PHE A 167 -24.03 -4.31 -12.47
C PHE A 167 -24.42 -5.65 -13.08
N VAL A 168 -24.45 -5.71 -14.40
CA VAL A 168 -24.70 -6.94 -15.14
C VAL A 168 -23.49 -7.27 -15.98
N LEU A 169 -22.85 -8.41 -15.69
CA LEU A 169 -21.67 -8.94 -16.35
C LEU A 169 -22.06 -9.85 -17.51
N ALA A 170 -21.20 -9.95 -18.53
CA ALA A 170 -21.39 -10.88 -19.65
C ALA A 170 -21.36 -12.34 -19.18
N GLU A 171 -20.52 -12.66 -18.21
CA GLU A 171 -20.35 -13.97 -17.58
C GLU A 171 -20.01 -13.78 -16.09
N PRO A 172 -20.14 -14.82 -15.24
CA PRO A 172 -19.70 -14.73 -13.84
C PRO A 172 -18.21 -14.42 -13.77
N TYR A 173 -17.85 -13.39 -12.96
CA TYR A 173 -16.47 -12.92 -12.87
C TYR A 173 -16.20 -12.37 -11.47
N ALA A 174 -15.72 -13.22 -10.55
CA ALA A 174 -15.50 -12.86 -9.15
C ALA A 174 -14.46 -11.73 -8.95
N PRO A 175 -13.36 -11.63 -9.75
CA PRO A 175 -12.42 -10.53 -9.65
C PRO A 175 -13.04 -9.13 -9.92
N PHE A 176 -14.27 -9.06 -10.43
CA PHE A 176 -15.00 -7.81 -10.64
C PHE A 176 -15.12 -6.97 -9.35
N LEU A 177 -15.24 -7.61 -8.18
CA LEU A 177 -15.32 -6.89 -6.90
C LEU A 177 -14.11 -5.97 -6.66
N GLU A 178 -12.94 -6.33 -7.14
CA GLU A 178 -11.76 -5.48 -7.02
C GLU A 178 -11.87 -4.21 -7.89
N ALA A 179 -12.48 -4.30 -9.06
CA ALA A 179 -12.70 -3.12 -9.89
C ALA A 179 -13.61 -2.07 -9.21
N THR A 180 -14.42 -2.49 -8.24
CA THR A 180 -15.30 -1.60 -7.45
C THR A 180 -14.60 -0.94 -6.25
N THR A 181 -13.32 -1.23 -6.00
CA THR A 181 -12.49 -0.54 -4.98
C THR A 181 -12.04 0.84 -5.43
N ARG A 182 -12.18 1.15 -6.70
CA ARG A 182 -11.81 2.46 -7.25
C ARG A 182 -12.71 3.55 -6.70
N GLY A 183 -12.11 4.65 -6.25
CA GLY A 183 -12.82 5.79 -5.69
C GLY A 183 -13.85 6.38 -6.66
N LEU A 184 -15.01 6.75 -6.14
CA LEU A 184 -16.05 7.40 -6.93
C LEU A 184 -15.74 8.88 -7.16
N LEU A 185 -16.30 9.44 -8.23
CA LEU A 185 -16.27 10.87 -8.56
C LEU A 185 -17.64 11.51 -8.32
N PRO A 186 -17.71 12.76 -7.81
CA PRO A 186 -18.95 13.45 -7.52
C PRO A 186 -19.68 13.89 -8.81
N GLU A 187 -20.81 13.26 -9.10
CA GLU A 187 -21.62 13.60 -10.27
C GLU A 187 -22.09 15.06 -10.20
N HIS A 188 -22.55 15.53 -9.04
CA HIS A 188 -23.05 16.89 -8.84
C HIS A 188 -22.02 18.00 -9.17
N ILE A 189 -20.72 17.71 -9.17
CA ILE A 189 -19.64 18.65 -9.55
C ILE A 189 -19.22 18.45 -11.02
N LEU A 190 -19.26 17.21 -11.53
CA LEU A 190 -18.62 16.81 -12.77
C LEU A 190 -19.63 16.37 -13.86
N ALA A 191 -20.95 16.55 -13.65
CA ALA A 191 -22.01 16.03 -14.54
C ALA A 191 -21.80 16.32 -16.02
N ASP A 192 -21.27 17.50 -16.35
CA ASP A 192 -21.04 17.95 -17.74
C ASP A 192 -19.63 17.63 -18.27
N VAL A 193 -18.80 16.92 -17.49
CA VAL A 193 -17.39 16.64 -17.83
C VAL A 193 -17.29 15.29 -18.53
N THR A 194 -16.72 15.28 -19.73
CA THR A 194 -16.39 14.05 -20.48
C THR A 194 -15.09 13.42 -19.98
N ALA A 195 -14.86 12.16 -20.33
CA ALA A 195 -13.62 11.46 -19.96
C ALA A 195 -12.35 12.16 -20.49
N ALA A 196 -12.37 12.71 -21.69
CA ALA A 196 -11.24 13.45 -22.27
C ALA A 196 -10.93 14.75 -21.50
N GLU A 197 -11.95 15.45 -21.03
CA GLU A 197 -11.81 16.71 -20.30
C GLU A 197 -11.26 16.51 -18.87
N LEU A 198 -11.36 15.31 -18.31
CA LEU A 198 -10.82 14.99 -16.97
C LEU A 198 -9.34 15.33 -16.84
N LEU A 199 -8.51 15.13 -17.90
CA LEU A 199 -7.05 15.37 -17.84
C LEU A 199 -6.69 16.81 -17.45
N THR A 200 -7.51 17.77 -17.85
CA THR A 200 -7.23 19.21 -17.67
C THR A 200 -8.17 19.86 -16.67
N HIS A 201 -9.11 19.11 -16.10
CA HIS A 201 -10.14 19.68 -15.23
C HIS A 201 -9.55 20.15 -13.89
N PRO A 202 -9.93 21.36 -13.39
CA PRO A 202 -9.42 21.91 -12.12
C PRO A 202 -9.68 21.02 -10.90
N PHE A 203 -10.68 20.16 -10.95
CA PHE A 203 -10.97 19.14 -9.94
C PHE A 203 -9.72 18.32 -9.55
N ASN A 204 -8.83 18.05 -10.48
CA ASN A 204 -7.61 17.27 -10.24
C ASN A 204 -6.62 17.96 -9.27
N GLN A 205 -6.79 19.26 -9.02
CA GLN A 205 -5.95 20.03 -8.11
C GLN A 205 -6.59 20.20 -6.72
N SER A 206 -7.90 20.28 -6.67
CA SER A 206 -8.68 20.46 -5.43
C SER A 206 -9.93 19.59 -5.46
N PRO A 207 -9.76 18.26 -5.32
CA PRO A 207 -10.87 17.34 -5.42
C PRO A 207 -11.78 17.37 -4.20
N VAL A 208 -13.05 17.07 -4.45
CA VAL A 208 -14.04 16.71 -3.44
C VAL A 208 -14.20 15.19 -3.47
N GLY A 209 -13.83 14.53 -2.39
CA GLY A 209 -13.88 13.08 -2.25
C GLY A 209 -14.80 12.64 -1.12
N THR A 210 -14.71 11.37 -0.75
CA THR A 210 -15.49 10.74 0.33
C THR A 210 -14.61 10.22 1.46
N GLY A 211 -13.29 10.24 1.25
CA GLY A 211 -12.30 9.63 2.12
C GLY A 211 -12.18 10.30 3.50
N PRO A 212 -11.35 9.72 4.39
CA PRO A 212 -11.15 10.25 5.74
C PRO A 212 -10.42 11.60 5.77
N TRP A 213 -9.82 12.01 4.68
CA TRP A 213 -9.06 13.24 4.54
C TRP A 213 -9.57 14.04 3.36
N GLN A 214 -9.51 15.34 3.47
CA GLN A 214 -9.85 16.30 2.41
C GLN A 214 -8.70 17.27 2.18
N VAL A 215 -8.56 17.79 0.96
CA VAL A 215 -7.58 18.81 0.63
C VAL A 215 -7.94 20.09 1.38
N ALA A 216 -6.98 20.67 2.11
CA ALA A 216 -7.21 21.93 2.81
C ALA A 216 -7.47 23.05 1.79
N ALA A 217 -8.31 24.02 2.16
CA ALA A 217 -8.65 25.14 1.28
C ALA A 217 -7.43 25.98 0.86
N ASP A 218 -7.55 26.66 -0.27
CA ASP A 218 -6.62 27.68 -0.76
C ASP A 218 -5.16 27.24 -0.91
N GLN A 219 -4.93 26.00 -1.40
CA GLN A 219 -3.61 25.48 -1.68
C GLN A 219 -3.32 25.42 -3.18
N ASN A 220 -2.06 25.69 -3.52
CA ASN A 220 -1.48 25.33 -4.82
C ASN A 220 -0.25 24.44 -4.57
N TRP A 221 -0.50 23.16 -4.38
CA TRP A 221 0.54 22.18 -4.06
C TRP A 221 1.56 21.98 -5.20
N THR A 222 1.19 22.29 -6.44
CA THR A 222 2.10 22.25 -7.58
C THR A 222 3.15 23.37 -7.54
N GLU A 223 2.85 24.50 -6.92
CA GLU A 223 3.79 25.61 -6.72
C GLU A 223 4.57 25.49 -5.41
N THR A 224 3.89 25.04 -4.34
CA THR A 224 4.49 24.99 -3.00
C THR A 224 5.34 23.75 -2.76
N GLY A 225 5.19 22.70 -3.55
CA GLY A 225 5.86 21.40 -3.32
C GLY A 225 5.35 20.67 -2.08
N SER A 226 4.18 21.07 -1.56
CA SER A 226 3.54 20.38 -0.42
C SER A 226 2.03 20.40 -0.52
N LEU A 227 1.39 19.32 -0.04
CA LEU A 227 -0.06 19.17 0.03
C LEU A 227 -0.49 19.01 1.48
N ARG A 228 -1.45 19.83 1.91
CA ARG A 228 -2.06 19.72 3.25
C ARG A 228 -3.43 19.09 3.16
N LEU A 229 -3.63 18.09 4.00
CA LEU A 229 -4.91 17.44 4.21
C LEU A 229 -5.43 17.73 5.61
N THR A 230 -6.74 17.90 5.72
CA THR A 230 -7.46 18.03 6.99
C THR A 230 -8.43 16.85 7.16
N PRO A 231 -8.76 16.46 8.40
CA PRO A 231 -9.73 15.40 8.63
C PRO A 231 -11.10 15.78 8.05
N ASN A 232 -11.75 14.83 7.40
CA ASN A 232 -13.14 14.97 7.01
C ASN A 232 -14.04 14.71 8.21
N LEU A 233 -14.57 15.77 8.81
CA LEU A 233 -15.43 15.69 10.00
C LEU A 233 -16.87 15.26 9.68
N LEU A 234 -17.27 15.23 8.42
CA LEU A 234 -18.60 14.79 7.98
C LEU A 234 -18.66 13.27 7.80
N VAL A 235 -17.52 12.61 7.77
CA VAL A 235 -17.48 11.15 7.63
C VAL A 235 -17.71 10.49 8.98
N TRP A 236 -18.29 9.35 8.95
CA TRP A 236 -18.56 8.32 9.96
C TRP A 236 -17.33 7.86 10.77
N ARG A 237 -16.30 8.70 10.96
CA ARG A 237 -15.04 8.38 11.64
C ARG A 237 -14.79 9.34 12.78
N GLU A 238 -14.17 8.83 13.85
CA GLU A 238 -13.82 9.66 15.01
C GLU A 238 -12.82 10.76 14.62
N GLY A 239 -12.92 11.90 15.30
CA GLY A 239 -11.97 13.00 15.13
C GLY A 239 -10.54 12.60 15.54
N THR A 240 -9.56 13.41 15.15
CA THR A 240 -8.15 13.21 15.48
C THR A 240 -7.59 14.41 16.25
N ALA A 241 -6.63 14.17 17.15
CA ALA A 241 -5.92 15.22 17.84
C ALA A 241 -4.94 16.00 16.93
N ILE A 242 -4.56 15.41 15.79
CA ILE A 242 -3.71 16.08 14.78
C ILE A 242 -4.61 16.66 13.69
N PRO A 243 -4.72 18.01 13.59
CA PRO A 243 -5.67 18.65 12.68
C PRO A 243 -5.19 18.69 11.23
N THR A 244 -3.90 18.42 10.95
CA THR A 244 -3.33 18.58 9.61
C THR A 244 -2.25 17.52 9.37
N ILE A 245 -2.35 16.87 8.20
CA ILE A 245 -1.23 16.15 7.58
C ILE A 245 -0.67 17.03 6.46
N GLU A 246 0.63 17.24 6.42
CA GLU A 246 1.35 17.90 5.33
C GLU A 246 2.26 16.90 4.62
N PHE A 247 1.96 16.59 3.37
CA PHE A 247 2.86 15.84 2.49
C PHE A 247 3.85 16.79 1.84
N ARG A 248 5.16 16.54 1.98
CA ARG A 248 6.22 17.30 1.33
C ARG A 248 6.89 16.46 0.25
N PHE A 249 6.95 17.01 -0.95
CA PHE A 249 7.45 16.34 -2.13
C PHE A 249 8.93 16.63 -2.34
N TYR A 250 9.74 15.58 -2.41
CA TYR A 250 11.18 15.66 -2.60
C TYR A 250 11.57 15.11 -3.97
N PRO A 251 12.58 15.70 -4.64
CA PRO A 251 12.99 15.22 -5.97
C PRO A 251 13.68 13.85 -5.93
N ASP A 252 14.31 13.50 -4.81
CA ASP A 252 15.11 12.30 -4.65
C ASP A 252 15.21 11.85 -3.19
N GLU A 253 15.72 10.63 -2.99
CA GLU A 253 15.93 10.01 -1.68
C GLU A 253 16.96 10.75 -0.81
N ALA A 254 17.98 11.36 -1.43
CA ALA A 254 19.05 12.06 -0.69
C ALA A 254 18.54 13.33 -0.01
N SER A 255 17.70 14.09 -0.70
CA SER A 255 17.02 15.25 -0.13
C SER A 255 15.98 14.87 0.91
N LEU A 256 15.23 13.79 0.69
CA LEU A 256 14.25 13.26 1.63
C LEU A 256 14.90 12.81 2.95
N ILE A 257 15.96 12.00 2.89
CA ILE A 257 16.65 11.53 4.09
C ILE A 257 17.35 12.67 4.84
N THR A 258 17.81 13.69 4.11
CA THR A 258 18.38 14.90 4.72
C THR A 258 17.32 15.65 5.51
N ALA A 259 16.11 15.81 4.98
CA ALA A 259 15.00 16.44 5.67
C ALA A 259 14.57 15.65 6.92
N LEU A 260 14.60 14.30 6.86
CA LEU A 260 14.34 13.47 8.03
C LEU A 260 15.39 13.68 9.12
N LYS A 261 16.70 13.69 8.75
CA LYS A 261 17.81 13.93 9.68
C LYS A 261 17.76 15.30 10.34
N ASN A 262 17.31 16.31 9.63
CA ASN A 262 17.17 17.66 10.16
C ASN A 262 15.93 17.85 11.05
N GLY A 263 14.98 16.87 11.06
CA GLY A 263 13.70 17.02 11.74
C GLY A 263 12.70 17.94 11.01
N ASP A 264 12.94 18.20 9.72
CA ASP A 264 12.03 19.00 8.88
C ASP A 264 10.71 18.27 8.58
N ILE A 265 10.74 16.92 8.66
CA ILE A 265 9.60 16.03 8.51
C ILE A 265 9.53 15.04 9.68
N THR A 266 8.33 14.60 10.01
CA THR A 266 8.06 13.65 11.11
C THR A 266 7.97 12.19 10.66
N ALA A 267 7.77 11.97 9.36
CA ALA A 267 7.63 10.62 8.80
C ALA A 267 8.14 10.56 7.36
N VAL A 268 8.46 9.33 6.92
CA VAL A 268 8.76 8.99 5.52
C VAL A 268 7.95 7.77 5.13
N SER A 269 7.17 7.87 4.06
CA SER A 269 6.23 6.83 3.62
C SER A 269 6.90 5.53 3.19
N HIS A 270 8.10 5.62 2.63
CA HIS A 270 8.85 4.47 2.14
C HIS A 270 10.35 4.67 2.32
N ILE A 271 10.97 3.82 3.15
CA ILE A 271 12.42 3.75 3.34
C ILE A 271 12.96 2.63 2.47
N THR A 272 13.73 2.99 1.45
CA THR A 272 14.41 2.03 0.57
C THR A 272 15.62 1.39 1.26
N PRO A 273 16.15 0.26 0.74
CA PRO A 273 17.37 -0.34 1.25
C PRO A 273 18.56 0.65 1.33
N ALA A 274 18.65 1.57 0.37
CA ALA A 274 19.71 2.60 0.35
C ALA A 274 19.56 3.63 1.49
N MET A 275 18.33 3.97 1.85
CA MET A 275 18.02 4.94 2.92
C MET A 275 18.07 4.31 4.32
N LEU A 276 17.93 2.98 4.44
CA LEU A 276 17.74 2.29 5.70
C LEU A 276 18.86 2.54 6.73
N PRO A 277 20.16 2.50 6.37
CA PRO A 277 21.23 2.76 7.33
C PRO A 277 21.16 4.17 7.94
N ASP A 278 20.84 5.15 7.12
CA ASP A 278 20.71 6.54 7.54
C ASP A 278 19.50 6.77 8.44
N ALA A 279 18.35 6.20 8.09
CA ALA A 279 17.15 6.28 8.90
C ALA A 279 17.31 5.55 10.24
N ALA A 280 17.91 4.36 10.24
CA ALA A 280 18.15 3.57 11.45
C ALA A 280 19.17 4.22 12.41
N ALA A 281 20.07 5.05 11.89
CA ALA A 281 21.04 5.80 12.70
C ALA A 281 20.41 6.98 13.46
N GLN A 282 19.16 7.37 13.16
CA GLN A 282 18.48 8.47 13.84
C GLN A 282 17.85 7.97 15.15
N PRO A 283 18.28 8.48 16.34
CA PRO A 283 17.81 7.99 17.63
C PRO A 283 16.32 8.29 17.87
N ASP A 284 15.80 9.33 17.22
CA ASP A 284 14.41 9.79 17.39
C ASP A 284 13.44 9.21 16.34
N ILE A 285 13.90 8.25 15.53
CA ILE A 285 13.07 7.61 14.51
C ILE A 285 12.77 6.16 14.90
N ARG A 286 11.53 5.76 14.75
CA ARG A 286 11.07 4.37 14.80
C ARG A 286 10.86 3.87 13.38
N LEU A 287 11.28 2.65 13.09
CA LEU A 287 11.05 1.99 11.80
C LEU A 287 10.02 0.88 11.98
N PHE A 288 9.04 0.85 11.09
CA PHE A 288 7.99 -0.15 11.02
C PHE A 288 8.09 -0.84 9.66
N THR A 289 8.30 -2.14 9.66
CA THR A 289 8.43 -2.92 8.42
C THR A 289 7.31 -3.94 8.34
N ALA A 290 6.59 -3.95 7.22
CA ALA A 290 5.52 -4.90 6.94
C ALA A 290 5.63 -5.42 5.50
N ALA A 291 5.06 -6.60 5.25
CA ALA A 291 5.00 -7.19 3.92
C ALA A 291 4.20 -6.31 2.96
N ALA A 292 4.75 -6.04 1.79
CA ALA A 292 4.08 -5.31 0.71
C ALA A 292 3.39 -6.29 -0.26
N PRO A 293 2.29 -5.90 -0.94
CA PRO A 293 1.61 -6.75 -1.92
C PRO A 293 2.35 -6.79 -3.27
N ARG A 294 3.63 -7.11 -3.24
CA ARG A 294 4.51 -7.17 -4.41
C ARG A 294 5.64 -8.17 -4.17
N TYR A 295 6.03 -8.92 -5.18
CA TYR A 295 7.17 -9.84 -5.12
C TYR A 295 7.99 -9.79 -6.39
N THR A 296 9.27 -10.17 -6.27
CA THR A 296 10.21 -10.32 -7.39
C THR A 296 10.31 -11.78 -7.77
N GLU A 297 10.29 -12.06 -9.08
CA GLU A 297 10.43 -13.42 -9.62
C GLU A 297 11.42 -13.51 -10.77
N LEU A 298 11.88 -14.74 -11.02
CA LEU A 298 12.56 -15.17 -12.25
C LEU A 298 11.55 -15.94 -13.09
N LEU A 299 11.14 -15.35 -14.20
CA LEU A 299 10.30 -15.98 -15.20
C LEU A 299 11.15 -16.77 -16.18
N PHE A 300 10.83 -18.03 -16.44
CA PHE A 300 11.51 -18.88 -17.41
C PHE A 300 10.78 -18.89 -18.75
N ASN A 301 11.51 -18.71 -19.85
CA ASN A 301 10.95 -18.85 -21.19
C ASN A 301 10.88 -20.34 -21.57
N LEU A 302 9.68 -20.88 -21.71
CA LEU A 302 9.43 -22.31 -21.95
C LEU A 302 9.23 -22.66 -23.44
N THR A 303 9.59 -21.78 -24.36
CA THR A 303 9.62 -22.12 -25.80
C THR A 303 10.59 -23.28 -26.05
N GLU A 304 10.31 -24.10 -27.07
CA GLU A 304 11.12 -25.29 -27.38
C GLU A 304 12.60 -24.98 -27.63
N ASP A 305 12.89 -23.80 -28.19
CA ASP A 305 14.25 -23.36 -28.52
C ASP A 305 15.00 -22.77 -27.32
N SER A 306 14.31 -22.56 -26.19
CA SER A 306 14.92 -21.98 -24.98
C SER A 306 15.73 -23.06 -24.22
N ILE A 307 16.93 -22.67 -23.80
CA ILE A 307 17.82 -23.53 -23.02
C ILE A 307 17.26 -23.92 -21.66
N VAL A 308 16.32 -23.12 -21.14
CA VAL A 308 15.60 -23.38 -19.88
C VAL A 308 14.24 -24.10 -20.08
N SER A 309 13.94 -24.57 -21.30
CA SER A 309 12.72 -25.35 -21.58
C SER A 309 12.70 -26.68 -20.79
N THR A 310 13.86 -27.22 -20.46
CA THR A 310 14.01 -28.46 -19.66
C THR A 310 13.83 -28.18 -18.17
N LEU A 311 12.94 -28.93 -17.51
CA LEU A 311 12.62 -28.75 -16.09
C LEU A 311 13.85 -28.88 -15.18
N GLU A 312 14.70 -29.88 -15.45
CA GLU A 312 15.92 -30.13 -14.68
C GLU A 312 16.87 -28.92 -14.68
N VAL A 313 16.95 -28.18 -15.80
CA VAL A 313 17.75 -26.94 -15.88
C VAL A 313 17.14 -25.88 -14.99
N ARG A 314 15.82 -25.64 -15.06
CA ARG A 314 15.15 -24.64 -14.21
C ARG A 314 15.30 -24.97 -12.73
N GLN A 315 15.12 -26.23 -12.36
CA GLN A 315 15.32 -26.68 -10.98
C GLN A 315 16.78 -26.52 -10.52
N ALA A 316 17.74 -26.78 -11.38
CA ALA A 316 19.15 -26.56 -11.09
C ALA A 316 19.45 -25.08 -10.85
N LEU A 317 18.94 -24.21 -11.69
CA LEU A 317 19.07 -22.74 -11.52
C LEU A 317 18.41 -22.27 -10.20
N ALA A 318 17.28 -22.87 -9.81
CA ALA A 318 16.62 -22.56 -8.54
C ALA A 318 17.44 -23.01 -7.33
N TYR A 319 17.98 -24.26 -7.33
CA TYR A 319 18.85 -24.76 -6.25
C TYR A 319 20.20 -24.03 -6.16
N ALA A 320 20.68 -23.43 -7.24
CA ALA A 320 21.91 -22.67 -7.25
C ALA A 320 21.79 -21.30 -6.57
N LEU A 321 20.55 -20.83 -6.27
CA LEU A 321 20.32 -19.49 -5.72
C LEU A 321 20.19 -19.49 -4.21
N ASP A 322 20.93 -18.64 -3.55
CA ASP A 322 20.74 -18.24 -2.16
C ASP A 322 19.86 -16.97 -2.11
N ARG A 323 18.55 -17.18 -2.12
CA ARG A 323 17.57 -16.10 -2.12
C ARG A 323 17.64 -15.26 -0.84
N GLN A 324 17.93 -15.90 0.32
CA GLN A 324 18.09 -15.16 1.57
C GLN A 324 19.31 -14.25 1.54
N ALA A 325 20.43 -14.73 1.01
CA ALA A 325 21.62 -13.90 0.84
C ALA A 325 21.38 -12.70 -0.09
N LEU A 326 20.56 -12.85 -1.16
CA LEU A 326 20.15 -11.72 -2.01
C LEU A 326 19.38 -10.67 -1.20
N VAL A 327 18.42 -11.09 -0.38
CA VAL A 327 17.65 -10.19 0.49
C VAL A 327 18.55 -9.50 1.51
N ASP A 328 19.40 -10.23 2.19
CA ASP A 328 20.24 -9.69 3.26
C ASP A 328 21.28 -8.71 2.75
N THR A 329 21.90 -9.01 1.60
CA THR A 329 23.04 -8.22 1.08
C THR A 329 22.62 -7.04 0.20
N LEU A 330 21.57 -7.21 -0.63
CA LEU A 330 21.17 -6.18 -1.60
C LEU A 330 19.99 -5.36 -1.14
N LEU A 331 19.13 -5.92 -0.29
CA LEU A 331 17.94 -5.26 0.18
C LEU A 331 17.99 -4.91 1.67
N ALA A 332 19.13 -5.06 2.31
CA ALA A 332 19.32 -4.80 3.75
C ALA A 332 18.26 -5.51 4.63
N GLY A 333 17.85 -6.72 4.24
CA GLY A 333 16.82 -7.51 4.92
C GLY A 333 15.38 -7.08 4.59
N GLN A 334 15.15 -6.14 3.68
CA GLN A 334 13.79 -5.67 3.29
C GLN A 334 13.15 -6.60 2.27
N GLY A 335 13.01 -7.87 2.61
CA GLY A 335 12.36 -8.89 1.79
C GLY A 335 12.04 -10.13 2.59
N ILE A 336 11.06 -10.90 2.14
CA ILE A 336 10.62 -12.16 2.75
C ILE A 336 10.67 -13.26 1.69
N VAL A 337 11.57 -14.22 1.85
CA VAL A 337 11.63 -15.38 0.94
C VAL A 337 10.40 -16.25 1.13
N PHE A 338 9.73 -16.59 0.03
CA PHE A 338 8.57 -17.48 0.02
C PHE A 338 8.49 -18.25 -1.31
N GLU A 339 7.55 -19.18 -1.41
CA GLU A 339 7.36 -20.02 -2.58
C GLU A 339 6.04 -19.74 -3.29
N GLY A 340 6.05 -19.83 -4.62
CA GLY A 340 4.87 -19.82 -5.47
C GLY A 340 4.38 -18.45 -5.92
N PRO A 341 3.35 -18.42 -6.76
CA PRO A 341 2.87 -17.19 -7.41
C PRO A 341 1.85 -16.41 -6.55
N TYR A 342 1.40 -16.95 -5.41
CA TYR A 342 0.49 -16.25 -4.49
C TYR A 342 1.24 -15.76 -3.27
N LEU A 343 0.99 -14.53 -2.85
CA LEU A 343 1.56 -13.97 -1.62
C LEU A 343 1.11 -14.77 -0.39
N PRO A 344 1.94 -14.88 0.66
CA PRO A 344 1.56 -15.56 1.90
C PRO A 344 0.30 -15.00 2.58
N SER A 345 -0.05 -13.74 2.34
CA SER A 345 -1.28 -13.10 2.82
C SER A 345 -2.53 -13.48 2.00
N SER A 346 -2.36 -14.02 0.79
CA SER A 346 -3.49 -14.42 -0.05
C SER A 346 -4.18 -15.66 0.50
N TRP A 347 -5.50 -15.65 0.49
CA TRP A 347 -6.28 -16.82 0.87
C TRP A 347 -6.11 -18.02 -0.08
N ALA A 348 -5.60 -17.82 -1.31
CA ALA A 348 -5.25 -18.88 -2.26
C ALA A 348 -3.85 -19.49 -2.01
N TYR A 349 -3.03 -18.88 -1.13
CA TYR A 349 -1.72 -19.40 -0.80
C TYR A 349 -1.80 -20.74 -0.08
N ASN A 350 -1.07 -21.72 -0.59
CA ASN A 350 -1.00 -23.06 0.01
C ASN A 350 0.43 -23.63 -0.13
N PRO A 351 1.31 -23.38 0.84
CA PRO A 351 2.70 -23.84 0.78
C PRO A 351 2.84 -25.36 0.76
N ALA A 352 1.82 -26.12 1.19
CA ALA A 352 1.84 -27.59 1.14
C ALA A 352 1.81 -28.15 -0.30
N GLN A 353 1.48 -27.32 -1.29
CA GLN A 353 1.48 -27.68 -2.72
C GLN A 353 2.76 -27.25 -3.44
N LEU A 354 3.75 -26.69 -2.74
CA LEU A 354 4.92 -26.03 -3.32
C LEU A 354 6.22 -26.64 -2.82
N THR A 355 7.19 -26.74 -3.71
CA THR A 355 8.55 -27.18 -3.40
C THR A 355 9.38 -26.01 -2.88
N ALA A 356 9.97 -26.17 -1.69
CA ALA A 356 10.92 -25.20 -1.16
C ALA A 356 12.30 -25.43 -1.80
N TYR A 357 12.69 -24.51 -2.67
CA TYR A 357 14.03 -24.53 -3.29
C TYR A 357 15.03 -23.84 -2.34
N GLN A 358 15.63 -24.65 -1.45
CA GLN A 358 16.73 -24.20 -0.61
C GLN A 358 18.06 -24.30 -1.37
N THR A 359 18.98 -23.38 -1.12
CA THR A 359 20.31 -23.32 -1.74
C THR A 359 21.04 -24.65 -1.59
N ASP A 360 21.30 -25.31 -2.69
CA ASP A 360 22.06 -26.57 -2.75
C ASP A 360 22.82 -26.69 -4.09
N PRO A 361 24.03 -26.12 -4.17
CA PRO A 361 24.85 -26.19 -5.37
C PRO A 361 25.24 -27.61 -5.79
N VAL A 362 25.24 -28.58 -4.85
CA VAL A 362 25.51 -30.00 -5.18
C VAL A 362 24.34 -30.59 -5.93
N THR A 363 23.12 -30.38 -5.44
CA THR A 363 21.90 -30.80 -6.15
C THR A 363 21.76 -30.05 -7.49
N ALA A 364 22.06 -28.76 -7.54
CA ALA A 364 22.07 -27.99 -8.79
C ALA A 364 22.99 -28.63 -9.85
N THR A 365 24.24 -28.91 -9.45
CA THR A 365 25.22 -29.59 -10.32
C THR A 365 24.74 -30.95 -10.80
N ALA A 366 24.22 -31.79 -9.90
CA ALA A 366 23.74 -33.13 -10.24
C ALA A 366 22.56 -33.10 -11.23
N ARG A 367 21.66 -32.09 -11.10
CA ARG A 367 20.54 -31.91 -12.05
C ARG A 367 21.02 -31.46 -13.42
N LEU A 368 22.01 -30.56 -13.49
CA LEU A 368 22.62 -30.15 -14.76
C LEU A 368 23.29 -31.35 -15.45
N ASP A 369 24.03 -32.19 -14.71
CA ASP A 369 24.63 -33.41 -15.24
C ASP A 369 23.58 -34.39 -15.76
N ALA A 370 22.48 -34.58 -15.02
CA ALA A 370 21.36 -35.43 -15.42
C ALA A 370 20.63 -34.90 -16.68
N ALA A 371 20.61 -33.58 -16.88
CA ALA A 371 20.07 -32.93 -18.07
C ALA A 371 21.05 -32.94 -19.27
N GLY A 372 22.23 -33.55 -19.12
CA GLY A 372 23.24 -33.65 -20.17
C GLY A 372 24.17 -32.43 -20.26
N TRP A 373 24.11 -31.50 -19.32
CA TRP A 373 24.99 -30.34 -19.23
C TRP A 373 26.22 -30.68 -18.39
N THR A 374 27.29 -31.17 -19.01
CA THR A 374 28.49 -31.64 -18.34
C THR A 374 29.61 -30.61 -18.36
N LEU A 375 30.49 -30.66 -17.36
CA LEU A 375 31.70 -29.85 -17.28
C LEU A 375 32.90 -30.73 -17.59
N SER A 376 33.57 -30.49 -18.73
CA SER A 376 34.78 -31.21 -19.10
C SER A 376 36.00 -30.56 -18.47
N GLU A 377 37.10 -31.31 -18.36
CA GLU A 377 38.34 -30.83 -17.80
C GLU A 377 38.88 -29.62 -18.59
N GLY A 378 39.22 -28.55 -17.86
CA GLY A 378 39.71 -27.30 -18.43
C GLY A 378 38.60 -26.33 -18.90
N GLN A 379 37.34 -26.70 -18.83
CA GLN A 379 36.21 -25.80 -19.12
C GLN A 379 35.71 -25.07 -17.89
N THR A 380 35.24 -23.86 -18.08
CA THR A 380 34.60 -23.01 -17.04
C THR A 380 33.08 -22.95 -17.18
N VAL A 381 32.55 -23.38 -18.31
CA VAL A 381 31.11 -23.39 -18.62
C VAL A 381 30.70 -24.79 -19.02
N ARG A 382 29.57 -25.26 -18.48
CA ARG A 382 28.96 -26.55 -18.83
C ARG A 382 28.51 -26.57 -20.28
N GLN A 383 28.55 -27.76 -20.89
CA GLN A 383 28.19 -27.96 -22.29
C GLN A 383 27.29 -29.19 -22.46
N ASN A 384 26.40 -29.13 -23.46
CA ASN A 384 25.69 -30.28 -24.00
C ASN A 384 26.14 -30.45 -25.47
N GLY A 385 27.02 -31.45 -25.74
CA GLY A 385 27.76 -31.51 -26.99
C GLY A 385 28.69 -30.30 -27.15
N GLU A 386 28.53 -29.53 -28.20
CA GLU A 386 29.29 -28.29 -28.46
C GLU A 386 28.59 -27.02 -27.97
N THR A 387 27.35 -27.15 -27.49
CA THR A 387 26.53 -26.00 -27.06
C THR A 387 26.85 -25.63 -25.60
N PRO A 388 27.33 -24.41 -25.30
CA PRO A 388 27.55 -23.96 -23.94
C PRO A 388 26.22 -23.66 -23.23
N LEU A 389 26.15 -23.94 -21.92
CA LEU A 389 25.04 -23.52 -21.06
C LEU A 389 25.14 -22.03 -20.80
N HIS A 390 24.46 -21.26 -21.64
CA HIS A 390 24.48 -19.81 -21.64
C HIS A 390 23.07 -19.23 -21.51
N ILE A 391 22.82 -18.46 -20.45
CA ILE A 391 21.51 -17.88 -20.10
C ILE A 391 21.48 -16.38 -20.48
N ARG A 392 20.46 -15.97 -21.20
CA ARG A 392 20.15 -14.56 -21.43
C ARG A 392 19.19 -14.09 -20.33
N LEU A 393 19.69 -13.33 -19.35
CA LEU A 393 18.89 -12.79 -18.24
C LEU A 393 18.44 -11.37 -18.58
N LEU A 394 17.14 -11.20 -18.85
CA LEU A 394 16.50 -9.90 -19.06
C LEU A 394 16.16 -9.26 -17.72
N THR A 395 16.40 -7.95 -17.58
CA THR A 395 15.99 -7.19 -16.39
C THR A 395 15.75 -5.72 -16.70
N LEU A 396 15.20 -4.97 -15.74
CA LEU A 396 15.10 -3.52 -15.81
C LEU A 396 16.46 -2.85 -15.71
N ASP A 397 16.67 -1.76 -16.49
CA ASP A 397 17.85 -0.90 -16.43
C ASP A 397 17.73 0.11 -15.27
N SER A 398 17.63 -0.41 -14.07
CA SER A 398 17.53 0.38 -12.84
C SER A 398 17.88 -0.46 -11.62
N GLU A 399 18.30 0.21 -10.53
CA GLU A 399 18.44 -0.45 -9.24
C GLU A 399 17.06 -0.68 -8.58
N PRO A 400 16.89 -1.76 -7.81
CA PRO A 400 17.91 -2.78 -7.42
C PRO A 400 18.06 -3.93 -8.44
N TYR A 401 17.38 -3.90 -9.60
CA TYR A 401 17.33 -5.03 -10.54
C TYR A 401 18.68 -5.35 -11.18
N LEU A 402 19.50 -4.34 -11.47
CA LEU A 402 20.84 -4.55 -12.01
C LEU A 402 21.74 -5.28 -11.01
N SER A 403 21.76 -4.84 -9.76
CA SER A 403 22.52 -5.48 -8.69
C SER A 403 22.03 -6.90 -8.42
N LEU A 404 20.70 -7.13 -8.44
CA LEU A 404 20.13 -8.48 -8.30
C LEU A 404 20.54 -9.40 -9.46
N ALA A 405 20.45 -8.92 -10.69
CA ALA A 405 20.84 -9.69 -11.87
C ALA A 405 22.34 -10.08 -11.82
N GLN A 406 23.22 -9.18 -11.38
CA GLN A 406 24.64 -9.44 -11.19
C GLN A 406 24.89 -10.51 -10.12
N ALA A 407 24.23 -10.41 -8.97
CA ALA A 407 24.36 -11.40 -7.90
C ALA A 407 23.83 -12.79 -8.33
N ILE A 408 22.73 -12.84 -9.09
CA ILE A 408 22.21 -14.08 -9.67
C ILE A 408 23.22 -14.67 -10.66
N GLN A 409 23.80 -13.85 -11.54
CA GLN A 409 24.86 -14.26 -12.46
C GLN A 409 26.07 -14.87 -11.72
N GLU A 410 26.51 -14.25 -10.63
CA GLU A 410 27.63 -14.75 -9.81
C GLU A 410 27.29 -16.12 -9.19
N GLN A 411 26.10 -16.30 -8.63
CA GLN A 411 25.66 -17.56 -8.04
C GLN A 411 25.54 -18.67 -9.09
N TRP A 412 25.01 -18.37 -10.29
CA TRP A 412 24.96 -19.33 -11.39
C TRP A 412 26.33 -19.66 -11.97
N THR A 413 27.26 -18.69 -11.99
CA THR A 413 28.65 -18.94 -12.37
C THR A 413 29.36 -19.93 -11.44
N ALA A 414 29.00 -19.95 -10.14
CA ALA A 414 29.54 -20.92 -9.17
C ALA A 414 29.19 -22.38 -9.49
N VAL A 415 28.11 -22.62 -10.28
CA VAL A 415 27.73 -23.94 -10.80
C VAL A 415 28.04 -24.10 -12.30
N ASN A 416 28.93 -23.25 -12.82
CA ASN A 416 29.44 -23.27 -14.20
C ASN A 416 28.38 -22.99 -15.28
N VAL A 417 27.39 -22.15 -14.96
CA VAL A 417 26.42 -21.58 -15.90
C VAL A 417 26.89 -20.19 -16.31
N SER A 418 27.00 -19.95 -17.60
CA SER A 418 27.31 -18.63 -18.15
C SER A 418 26.03 -17.79 -18.28
N THR A 419 26.11 -16.50 -17.98
CA THR A 419 24.95 -15.61 -18.05
C THR A 419 25.32 -14.28 -18.71
N THR A 420 24.48 -13.79 -19.62
CA THR A 420 24.53 -12.40 -20.12
C THR A 420 23.33 -11.65 -19.60
N ILE A 421 23.55 -10.48 -18.98
CA ILE A 421 22.50 -9.60 -18.50
C ILE A 421 22.10 -8.65 -19.63
N SER A 422 20.82 -8.61 -19.96
CA SER A 422 20.20 -7.70 -20.92
C SER A 422 19.31 -6.72 -20.16
N ALA A 423 19.75 -5.49 -19.98
CA ALA A 423 18.97 -4.46 -19.29
C ALA A 423 18.10 -3.69 -20.29
N THR A 424 16.88 -3.34 -19.87
CA THR A 424 15.91 -2.61 -20.68
C THR A 424 15.14 -1.56 -19.87
N THR A 425 14.80 -0.45 -20.51
CA THR A 425 13.89 0.57 -19.95
C THR A 425 12.42 0.30 -20.32
N ASN A 426 12.15 -0.60 -21.30
CA ASN A 426 10.81 -1.00 -21.70
C ASN A 426 10.62 -2.51 -21.54
N LEU A 427 10.39 -2.91 -20.29
CA LEU A 427 10.30 -4.32 -19.91
C LEU A 427 9.17 -5.05 -20.65
N ARG A 428 7.98 -4.44 -20.76
CA ARG A 428 6.81 -5.07 -21.40
C ARG A 428 7.10 -5.43 -22.86
N GLU A 429 7.71 -4.54 -23.62
CA GLU A 429 8.06 -4.78 -25.02
C GLU A 429 9.14 -5.86 -25.13
N SER A 430 10.15 -5.81 -24.25
CA SER A 430 11.23 -6.80 -24.22
C SER A 430 10.70 -8.20 -23.87
N LEU A 431 9.79 -8.33 -22.90
CA LEU A 431 9.12 -9.58 -22.56
C LEU A 431 8.28 -10.10 -23.73
N ALA A 432 7.50 -9.23 -24.37
CA ALA A 432 6.67 -9.59 -25.51
C ALA A 432 7.50 -10.05 -26.73
N SER A 433 8.74 -9.57 -26.87
CA SER A 433 9.65 -10.01 -27.95
C SER A 433 10.12 -11.46 -27.78
N GLY A 434 10.07 -12.03 -26.56
CA GLY A 434 10.55 -13.38 -26.24
C GLY A 434 12.07 -13.56 -26.35
N GLN A 435 12.86 -12.47 -26.52
CA GLN A 435 14.30 -12.53 -26.74
C GLN A 435 15.10 -12.67 -25.43
N PHE A 436 14.70 -13.61 -24.57
CA PHE A 436 15.32 -13.93 -23.28
C PHE A 436 15.16 -15.42 -22.97
N ASP A 437 15.98 -15.95 -22.07
CA ASP A 437 15.80 -17.28 -21.48
C ASP A 437 15.19 -17.17 -20.08
N VAL A 438 15.63 -16.18 -19.30
CA VAL A 438 15.10 -15.86 -17.97
C VAL A 438 14.85 -14.35 -17.88
N ALA A 439 13.76 -13.94 -17.23
CA ALA A 439 13.48 -12.53 -16.97
C ALA A 439 13.31 -12.27 -15.47
N LEU A 440 13.91 -11.21 -14.96
CA LEU A 440 13.86 -10.75 -13.57
C LEU A 440 13.02 -9.48 -13.49
N PHE A 441 11.89 -9.52 -12.77
CA PHE A 441 11.00 -8.38 -12.57
C PHE A 441 10.04 -8.59 -11.42
N ASP A 442 9.28 -7.53 -11.09
CA ASP A 442 8.28 -7.56 -10.04
C ASP A 442 6.88 -7.88 -10.55
N ILE A 443 6.16 -8.62 -9.74
CA ILE A 443 4.71 -8.83 -9.84
C ILE A 443 4.02 -8.11 -8.68
N ALA A 444 3.00 -7.33 -8.98
CA ALA A 444 2.09 -6.74 -8.01
C ALA A 444 0.71 -7.38 -8.21
N PRO A 445 0.42 -8.49 -7.52
CA PRO A 445 -0.87 -9.16 -7.64
C PRO A 445 -1.98 -8.29 -7.05
N THR A 446 -3.16 -8.51 -7.56
CA THR A 446 -4.40 -7.93 -7.06
C THR A 446 -4.85 -8.60 -5.75
N ALA A 447 -5.84 -8.01 -5.06
CA ALA A 447 -6.42 -8.61 -3.85
C ALA A 447 -7.15 -9.93 -4.18
N ASP A 448 -7.81 -10.00 -5.33
CA ASP A 448 -8.31 -11.28 -5.84
C ASP A 448 -7.15 -12.11 -6.40
N PRO A 449 -7.03 -13.40 -6.05
CA PRO A 449 -5.93 -14.27 -6.52
C PRO A 449 -6.10 -14.75 -7.95
N ASP A 450 -6.73 -13.97 -8.82
CA ASP A 450 -6.91 -14.32 -10.22
C ASP A 450 -5.62 -14.07 -11.02
N LEU A 451 -4.96 -15.15 -11.42
CA LEU A 451 -3.74 -15.14 -12.23
C LEU A 451 -3.98 -15.57 -13.68
N TYR A 452 -5.23 -15.53 -14.15
CA TYR A 452 -5.60 -15.98 -15.49
C TYR A 452 -4.83 -15.25 -16.59
N ASP A 453 -4.70 -13.93 -16.48
CA ASP A 453 -4.03 -13.09 -17.49
C ASP A 453 -2.51 -13.30 -17.54
N PHE A 454 -1.94 -13.97 -16.53
CA PHE A 454 -0.50 -14.32 -16.49
C PHE A 454 -0.23 -15.76 -16.92
N TRP A 455 -1.15 -16.71 -16.66
CA TRP A 455 -0.83 -18.14 -16.76
C TRP A 455 -1.81 -18.98 -17.60
N SER A 456 -2.88 -18.38 -18.15
CA SER A 456 -3.81 -19.11 -19.00
C SER A 456 -3.25 -19.33 -20.41
N GLN A 457 -3.87 -20.26 -21.16
CA GLN A 457 -3.58 -20.45 -22.58
C GLN A 457 -4.01 -19.24 -23.42
N GLU A 458 -5.08 -18.55 -23.06
CA GLU A 458 -5.50 -17.31 -23.73
C GLU A 458 -4.45 -16.21 -23.55
N ALA A 459 -3.83 -16.16 -22.36
CA ALA A 459 -2.78 -15.19 -22.05
C ALA A 459 -1.49 -15.36 -22.86
N LEU A 460 -1.29 -16.48 -23.56
CA LEU A 460 -0.22 -16.66 -24.55
C LEU A 460 -0.36 -15.71 -25.74
N VAL A 461 -1.60 -15.34 -26.09
CA VAL A 461 -1.89 -14.54 -27.29
C VAL A 461 -2.32 -13.11 -26.94
N ARG A 462 -3.12 -12.96 -25.89
CA ARG A 462 -3.78 -11.68 -25.52
C ARG A 462 -3.43 -11.17 -24.14
N GLY A 463 -2.67 -11.94 -23.36
CA GLY A 463 -2.33 -11.62 -21.98
C GLY A 463 -0.82 -11.45 -21.76
N GLN A 464 -0.37 -11.83 -20.58
CA GLN A 464 0.99 -11.64 -20.08
C GLN A 464 1.69 -12.96 -19.76
N ASN A 465 1.28 -14.09 -20.39
CA ASN A 465 1.97 -15.37 -20.24
C ASN A 465 3.30 -15.36 -21.02
N TYR A 466 4.21 -14.48 -20.62
CA TYR A 466 5.53 -14.32 -21.23
C TYR A 466 6.44 -15.53 -21.04
N ALA A 467 6.12 -16.41 -20.04
CA ALA A 467 6.78 -17.70 -19.89
C ALA A 467 6.50 -18.66 -21.05
N GLN A 468 5.47 -18.41 -21.86
CA GLN A 468 4.97 -19.33 -22.87
C GLN A 468 4.57 -20.70 -22.26
N TRP A 469 4.12 -20.69 -21.00
CA TRP A 469 3.67 -21.89 -20.31
C TRP A 469 2.30 -22.34 -20.82
N ASN A 470 2.30 -23.33 -21.70
CA ASN A 470 1.10 -23.85 -22.32
C ASN A 470 0.56 -25.08 -21.58
N ASN A 471 -0.20 -24.86 -20.51
CA ASN A 471 -0.80 -25.92 -19.70
C ASN A 471 -2.33 -25.77 -19.65
N ARG A 472 -3.01 -26.61 -20.44
CA ARG A 472 -4.47 -26.58 -20.56
C ARG A 472 -5.18 -26.76 -19.20
N ARG A 473 -4.73 -27.69 -18.37
CA ARG A 473 -5.38 -27.97 -17.08
C ARG A 473 -5.20 -26.84 -16.08
N ALA A 474 -4.04 -26.16 -16.10
CA ALA A 474 -3.82 -24.96 -15.31
C ALA A 474 -4.74 -23.81 -15.76
N SER A 475 -4.87 -23.62 -17.09
CA SER A 475 -5.77 -22.63 -17.67
C SER A 475 -7.23 -22.89 -17.28
N GLU A 476 -7.72 -24.12 -17.47
CA GLU A 476 -9.09 -24.52 -17.07
C GLU A 476 -9.36 -24.34 -15.56
N SER A 477 -8.33 -24.56 -14.72
CA SER A 477 -8.46 -24.34 -13.28
C SER A 477 -8.62 -22.86 -12.94
N LEU A 478 -7.82 -21.99 -13.53
CA LEU A 478 -7.93 -20.54 -13.32
C LEU A 478 -9.26 -20.00 -13.87
N GLU A 479 -9.69 -20.45 -15.06
CA GLU A 479 -10.97 -20.09 -15.66
C GLU A 479 -12.16 -20.49 -14.77
N SER A 480 -12.16 -21.73 -14.25
CA SER A 480 -13.20 -22.19 -13.34
C SER A 480 -13.22 -21.40 -12.03
N ALA A 481 -12.04 -21.07 -11.48
CA ALA A 481 -11.94 -20.33 -10.23
C ALA A 481 -12.53 -18.91 -10.34
N ARG A 482 -12.28 -18.20 -11.46
CA ARG A 482 -12.74 -16.80 -11.62
C ARG A 482 -14.26 -16.68 -11.82
N GLN A 483 -14.95 -17.78 -12.15
CA GLN A 483 -16.40 -17.82 -12.36
C GLN A 483 -17.19 -18.09 -11.08
N LEU A 484 -16.52 -18.48 -10.00
CA LEU A 484 -17.14 -18.79 -8.71
C LEU A 484 -16.96 -17.64 -7.73
N TRP A 485 -17.98 -17.40 -6.89
CA TRP A 485 -17.97 -16.25 -5.95
C TRP A 485 -17.46 -16.63 -4.56
N SER A 486 -17.60 -17.89 -4.16
CA SER A 486 -17.19 -18.37 -2.83
C SER A 486 -15.71 -18.77 -2.82
N GLU A 487 -14.91 -18.24 -1.88
CA GLU A 487 -13.53 -18.66 -1.66
C GLU A 487 -13.41 -20.18 -1.47
N ALA A 488 -14.36 -20.78 -0.76
CA ALA A 488 -14.36 -22.22 -0.49
C ALA A 488 -14.52 -23.07 -1.77
N GLU A 489 -15.32 -22.58 -2.73
CA GLU A 489 -15.51 -23.25 -4.03
C GLU A 489 -14.33 -22.99 -4.98
N ARG A 490 -13.69 -21.85 -4.91
CA ARG A 490 -12.51 -21.46 -5.72
C ARG A 490 -11.24 -22.18 -5.30
N ARG A 491 -11.03 -22.39 -3.99
CA ARG A 491 -9.79 -22.94 -3.40
C ARG A 491 -9.29 -24.23 -4.05
N PRO A 492 -10.12 -25.26 -4.34
CA PRO A 492 -9.66 -26.50 -4.99
C PRO A 492 -9.05 -26.28 -6.38
N TYR A 493 -9.52 -25.29 -7.10
CA TYR A 493 -8.99 -24.92 -8.41
C TYR A 493 -7.62 -24.26 -8.28
N TYR A 494 -7.44 -23.34 -7.33
CA TYR A 494 -6.13 -22.73 -7.05
C TYR A 494 -5.12 -23.75 -6.51
N ASP A 495 -5.53 -24.70 -5.67
CA ASP A 495 -4.67 -25.82 -5.26
C ASP A 495 -4.25 -26.69 -6.46
N THR A 496 -5.13 -26.88 -7.43
CA THR A 496 -4.80 -27.61 -8.67
C THR A 496 -3.82 -26.82 -9.52
N PHE A 497 -4.05 -25.53 -9.69
CA PHE A 497 -3.14 -24.64 -10.40
C PHE A 497 -1.75 -24.62 -9.72
N LEU A 498 -1.67 -24.48 -8.40
CA LEU A 498 -0.40 -24.47 -7.65
C LEU A 498 0.42 -25.74 -7.87
N ARG A 499 -0.21 -26.93 -7.80
CA ARG A 499 0.51 -28.20 -8.08
C ARG A 499 1.07 -28.26 -9.49
N LEU A 500 0.31 -27.79 -10.48
CA LEU A 500 0.76 -27.77 -11.86
C LEU A 500 1.87 -26.73 -12.08
N PHE A 501 1.76 -25.58 -11.44
CA PHE A 501 2.78 -24.55 -11.44
C PHE A 501 4.10 -25.06 -10.83
N ASP A 502 4.04 -25.64 -9.63
CA ASP A 502 5.18 -26.24 -8.96
C ASP A 502 5.86 -27.33 -9.78
N SER A 503 5.06 -28.27 -10.31
CA SER A 503 5.60 -29.37 -11.13
C SER A 503 6.21 -28.93 -12.45
N SER A 504 5.83 -27.76 -12.96
CA SER A 504 6.34 -27.19 -14.22
C SER A 504 7.42 -26.13 -14.01
N LEU A 505 7.42 -25.48 -12.85
CA LEU A 505 8.31 -24.37 -12.50
C LEU A 505 8.44 -23.31 -13.63
N PRO A 506 7.36 -22.67 -14.06
CA PRO A 506 7.44 -21.65 -15.13
C PRO A 506 8.04 -20.34 -14.61
N ALA A 507 8.02 -20.12 -13.30
CA ALA A 507 8.71 -19.03 -12.62
C ALA A 507 9.20 -19.47 -11.24
N LEU A 508 10.22 -18.79 -10.73
CA LEU A 508 10.75 -18.92 -9.38
C LEU A 508 10.58 -17.61 -8.64
N THR A 509 9.75 -17.57 -7.61
CA THR A 509 9.64 -16.41 -6.74
C THR A 509 10.92 -16.26 -5.92
N LEU A 510 11.50 -15.05 -5.91
CA LEU A 510 12.71 -14.76 -5.14
C LEU A 510 12.36 -14.30 -3.73
N TYR A 511 11.55 -13.25 -3.62
CA TYR A 511 11.12 -12.69 -2.34
C TYR A 511 9.90 -11.78 -2.52
N GLN A 512 9.12 -11.65 -1.46
CA GLN A 512 8.12 -10.60 -1.29
C GLN A 512 8.80 -9.34 -0.77
N HIS A 513 8.46 -8.19 -1.34
CA HIS A 513 8.92 -6.90 -0.83
C HIS A 513 8.35 -6.58 0.54
N THR A 514 9.06 -5.76 1.28
CA THR A 514 8.52 -5.12 2.49
C THR A 514 8.47 -3.61 2.29
N ASN A 515 7.49 -2.97 2.92
CA ASN A 515 7.45 -1.53 3.08
C ASN A 515 7.99 -1.18 4.46
N THR A 516 9.00 -0.31 4.52
CA THR A 516 9.52 0.22 5.77
C THR A 516 9.10 1.69 5.88
N TYR A 517 8.36 1.98 6.93
CA TYR A 517 7.86 3.30 7.29
C TYR A 517 8.71 3.89 8.41
N ALA A 518 9.19 5.12 8.24
CA ALA A 518 9.93 5.84 9.28
C ALA A 518 9.02 6.85 9.97
N LEU A 519 9.00 6.85 11.31
CA LEU A 519 8.15 7.71 12.11
C LEU A 519 8.92 8.28 13.29
N SER A 520 8.83 9.60 13.49
CA SER A 520 9.41 10.28 14.66
C SER A 520 8.80 9.76 15.96
N GLN A 521 9.63 9.61 16.99
CA GLN A 521 9.18 9.28 18.35
C GLN A 521 8.27 10.36 18.97
N ASN A 522 8.28 11.58 18.42
CA ASN A 522 7.39 12.66 18.83
C ASN A 522 5.92 12.42 18.45
N VAL A 523 5.65 11.49 17.53
CA VAL A 523 4.30 11.04 17.21
C VAL A 523 3.90 9.97 18.22
N ASN A 524 2.99 10.32 19.12
CA ASN A 524 2.56 9.44 20.21
C ASN A 524 1.37 8.59 19.80
N ALA A 525 1.20 7.43 20.47
CA ALA A 525 0.12 6.47 20.28
C ALA A 525 -0.02 5.94 18.83
N ALA A 526 1.01 6.08 18.00
CA ALA A 526 1.04 5.51 16.66
C ALA A 526 1.25 3.99 16.73
N ASP A 527 0.27 3.27 16.19
CA ASP A 527 0.32 1.82 15.98
C ASP A 527 0.25 1.58 14.47
N ILE A 528 1.37 1.13 13.90
CA ILE A 528 1.50 0.82 12.48
C ILE A 528 1.39 -0.69 12.33
N GLY A 529 0.24 -1.14 11.89
CA GLY A 529 -0.04 -2.56 11.65
C GLY A 529 0.37 -3.01 10.24
N TYR A 530 -0.55 -3.58 9.51
CA TYR A 530 -0.36 -3.98 8.12
C TYR A 530 -0.16 -2.76 7.22
N LEU A 531 0.59 -2.97 6.13
CA LEU A 531 0.83 -1.98 5.08
C LEU A 531 0.49 -2.59 3.71
N TYR A 532 -0.71 -3.18 3.60
CA TYR A 532 -1.17 -3.74 2.33
C TYR A 532 -1.42 -2.63 1.31
N SER A 533 -2.09 -1.58 1.75
CA SER A 533 -2.23 -0.34 0.98
C SER A 533 -1.52 0.83 1.67
N PRO A 534 -1.13 1.88 0.93
CA PRO A 534 -0.50 3.07 1.52
C PRO A 534 -1.33 3.71 2.64
N ARG A 535 -2.66 3.66 2.55
CA ARG A 535 -3.55 4.23 3.58
C ARG A 535 -3.54 3.49 4.91
N ASP A 536 -3.12 2.21 4.93
CA ASP A 536 -3.18 1.37 6.13
C ASP A 536 -2.32 1.90 7.27
N ARG A 537 -1.21 2.62 6.96
CA ARG A 537 -0.36 3.25 7.97
C ARG A 537 -1.10 4.29 8.82
N TYR A 538 -2.22 4.80 8.34
CA TYR A 538 -3.07 5.75 9.05
C TYR A 538 -4.27 5.09 9.76
N ALA A 539 -4.36 3.77 9.79
CA ALA A 539 -5.50 3.05 10.39
C ALA A 539 -5.73 3.42 11.86
N SER A 540 -4.66 3.71 12.62
CA SER A 540 -4.71 4.14 14.03
C SER A 540 -4.60 5.66 14.21
N PHE A 541 -4.65 6.46 13.14
CA PHE A 541 -4.35 7.90 13.17
C PHE A 541 -5.28 8.71 14.10
N ALA A 542 -6.50 8.29 14.29
CA ALA A 542 -7.42 8.90 15.25
C ALA A 542 -6.84 8.97 16.68
N ASN A 543 -5.97 8.03 17.03
CA ASN A 543 -5.33 7.97 18.35
C ASN A 543 -4.03 8.78 18.43
N TRP A 544 -3.47 9.21 17.28
CA TRP A 544 -2.17 9.88 17.26
C TRP A 544 -2.25 11.29 17.79
N PHE A 545 -1.20 11.73 18.47
CA PHE A 545 -1.07 13.11 18.93
C PHE A 545 0.40 13.55 18.98
N LEU A 546 0.61 14.85 18.79
CA LEU A 546 1.93 15.50 18.81
C LEU A 546 2.16 16.29 20.11
N LEU A 547 1.10 16.78 20.71
CA LEU A 547 1.17 17.74 21.82
C LEU A 547 0.58 17.14 23.10
N TYR A 548 1.09 17.63 24.22
CA TYR A 548 0.54 17.36 25.55
C TYR A 548 0.02 18.64 26.18
N ARG A 549 -0.98 18.52 27.03
CA ARG A 549 -1.38 19.58 27.97
C ARG A 549 -1.38 19.05 29.39
N ASP A 550 -0.97 19.89 30.34
CA ASP A 550 -1.05 19.56 31.75
C ASP A 550 -2.47 19.85 32.26
N VAL A 551 -3.10 18.85 32.88
CA VAL A 551 -4.43 18.95 33.46
C VAL A 551 -4.31 18.77 34.99
N PRO A 552 -4.91 19.68 35.80
CA PRO A 552 -4.92 19.53 37.22
C PRO A 552 -5.66 18.25 37.65
N ILE A 553 -5.05 17.51 38.55
CA ILE A 553 -5.66 16.33 39.22
C ILE A 553 -5.51 16.44 40.71
N SER A 554 -6.37 15.73 41.46
CA SER A 554 -6.14 15.53 42.92
C SER A 554 -4.84 14.74 43.08
N CYS A 555 -3.92 15.24 43.92
CA CYS A 555 -2.69 14.51 44.21
C CYS A 555 -3.00 13.13 44.80
N PRO A 556 -2.36 12.05 44.34
CA PRO A 556 -2.50 10.75 44.98
C PRO A 556 -2.05 10.86 46.44
N ALA A 557 -2.84 10.30 47.36
CA ALA A 557 -2.48 10.26 48.78
C ALA A 557 -1.09 9.59 48.94
N THR A 558 -0.16 10.28 49.58
CA THR A 558 1.15 9.70 49.91
C THR A 558 0.88 8.44 50.76
N PRO A 559 1.40 7.25 50.39
CA PRO A 559 1.24 6.08 51.24
C PRO A 559 1.84 6.39 52.61
N ALA A 560 1.03 6.20 53.66
CA ALA A 560 1.51 6.33 55.04
C ALA A 560 2.68 5.36 55.25
N SER A 561 3.85 5.91 55.58
CA SER A 561 5.09 5.19 55.87
C SER A 561 4.97 4.33 57.12
#